data_66a36566051584d04235ee5e99fb3aca
#
_entry.id   66a36566051584d04235ee5e99fb3aca
#
_cell.length_a   1.000
_cell.length_b   1.000
_cell.length_c   1.000
_cell.angle_alpha   90.00
_cell.angle_beta   90.00
_cell.angle_gamma   90.00
#
_symmetry.space_group_name_H-M   'P 1'
#
loop_
_entity.id
_entity.type
_entity.pdbx_description
1 polymer ?
#
loop_
_entity_poly.entity_id
_entity_poly.type
_entity_poly.pdbx_seq_one_letter_code
_entity_poly.pdbx_strand_id
1 'polypeptide(L)'
;TAPVKEEGVLNVVMGVNDHLYDVKQHAIVTAASCTTNCLAPVVKVLQDKIGIKHGSMTTIHDITNTQTILDAPHKDLRRARACGMSLIPTTTGSATAITHIFPELKGKLNGHAVRVPLANASLTDCVFEVERPTSEAEINAWMKEAAEGELKGILGYEEKPLVSIDYKTDPRSSIVDALSTMVVNGTQVKLYTWYDNEWGYANRTAELARKVGLSIKG
;
A
#
# COMPACT_ATOMS: atom_id res chain seq x y z
N THR A 1 3.91 14.88 -4.40
CA THR A 1 3.60 13.56 -4.97
C THR A 1 4.52 12.43 -4.49
N ALA A 2 5.40 12.64 -3.52
CA ALA A 2 6.28 11.64 -2.96
C ALA A 2 6.22 11.68 -1.44
N PRO A 3 6.45 10.56 -0.72
CA PRO A 3 6.48 10.57 0.73
C PRO A 3 7.65 11.44 1.24
N VAL A 4 7.40 12.18 2.28
CA VAL A 4 8.39 13.08 2.92
C VAL A 4 8.59 12.65 4.37
N LYS A 5 9.85 12.66 4.83
CA LYS A 5 10.23 12.26 6.19
C LYS A 5 10.48 13.46 7.11
N GLU A 6 10.36 14.67 6.58
CA GLU A 6 10.60 15.89 7.35
C GLU A 6 9.47 16.14 8.35
N GLU A 7 9.84 16.68 9.50
CA GLU A 7 8.90 17.07 10.56
C GLU A 7 7.95 18.17 10.05
N GLY A 8 6.68 18.10 10.45
CA GLY A 8 5.65 19.05 10.01
C GLY A 8 5.01 18.74 8.65
N VAL A 9 5.48 17.73 7.92
CA VAL A 9 4.86 17.27 6.69
C VAL A 9 3.89 16.12 6.96
N LEU A 10 2.63 16.28 6.58
CA LEU A 10 1.63 15.22 6.71
C LEU A 10 1.62 14.35 5.44
N ASN A 11 1.95 13.06 5.61
CA ASN A 11 1.75 12.06 4.59
C ASN A 11 0.32 11.51 4.71
N VAL A 12 -0.52 11.79 3.72
CA VAL A 12 -1.94 11.48 3.72
C VAL A 12 -2.21 10.23 2.89
N VAL A 13 -2.96 9.30 3.48
CA VAL A 13 -3.61 8.19 2.78
C VAL A 13 -5.12 8.39 2.90
N MET A 14 -5.77 8.62 1.77
CA MET A 14 -7.22 8.86 1.71
C MET A 14 -7.99 7.64 2.26
N GLY A 15 -9.01 7.91 3.07
CA GLY A 15 -9.80 6.89 3.77
C GLY A 15 -9.15 6.31 5.04
N VAL A 16 -7.87 6.62 5.29
CA VAL A 16 -7.14 6.10 6.46
C VAL A 16 -6.83 7.20 7.47
N ASN A 17 -6.02 8.20 7.09
CA ASN A 17 -5.62 9.29 7.97
C ASN A 17 -5.89 10.69 7.41
N ASP A 18 -6.63 10.82 6.34
CA ASP A 18 -6.93 12.10 5.69
C ASP A 18 -7.78 13.04 6.54
N HIS A 19 -8.41 12.52 7.59
CA HIS A 19 -9.11 13.30 8.62
C HIS A 19 -8.16 14.11 9.50
N LEU A 20 -6.86 13.76 9.54
CA LEU A 20 -5.83 14.51 10.28
C LEU A 20 -5.41 15.80 9.57
N TYR A 21 -5.77 15.98 8.30
CA TYR A 21 -5.41 17.19 7.58
C TYR A 21 -6.13 18.41 8.13
N ASP A 22 -5.35 19.40 8.54
CA ASP A 22 -5.81 20.72 8.98
C ASP A 22 -5.07 21.81 8.19
N VAL A 23 -5.83 22.64 7.47
CA VAL A 23 -5.29 23.73 6.63
C VAL A 23 -4.47 24.75 7.43
N LYS A 24 -4.74 24.90 8.72
CA LYS A 24 -4.03 25.85 9.60
C LYS A 24 -2.70 25.32 10.12
N GLN A 25 -2.53 23.98 10.13
CA GLN A 25 -1.35 23.31 10.68
C GLN A 25 -0.43 22.75 9.61
N HIS A 26 -0.98 22.29 8.50
CA HIS A 26 -0.25 21.54 7.47
C HIS A 26 -0.05 22.37 6.20
N ALA A 27 1.05 23.12 6.15
CA ALA A 27 1.44 23.86 4.95
C ALA A 27 1.88 22.96 3.79
N ILE A 28 2.40 21.77 4.11
CA ILE A 28 2.86 20.80 3.13
C ILE A 28 2.20 19.44 3.45
N VAL A 29 1.58 18.86 2.44
CA VAL A 29 0.99 17.51 2.50
C VAL A 29 1.45 16.69 1.30
N THR A 30 1.51 15.38 1.47
CA THR A 30 1.83 14.45 0.39
C THR A 30 0.78 13.34 0.32
N ALA A 31 0.61 12.72 -0.85
CA ALA A 31 -0.22 11.53 -1.01
C ALA A 31 0.55 10.23 -0.67
N ALA A 32 1.60 10.32 0.17
CA ALA A 32 2.49 9.20 0.51
C ALA A 32 3.08 8.51 -0.75
N SER A 33 3.04 7.19 -0.85
CA SER A 33 3.47 6.42 -2.02
C SER A 33 2.37 5.45 -2.48
N CYS A 34 2.48 4.96 -3.72
CA CYS A 34 1.53 3.98 -4.26
C CYS A 34 1.44 2.72 -3.39
N THR A 35 2.58 2.17 -2.98
CA THR A 35 2.63 0.98 -2.11
C THR A 35 2.10 1.28 -0.70
N THR A 36 2.34 2.47 -0.15
CA THR A 36 1.76 2.87 1.15
C THR A 36 0.24 2.99 1.05
N ASN A 37 -0.27 3.55 -0.05
CA ASN A 37 -1.72 3.61 -0.30
C ASN A 37 -2.35 2.21 -0.48
N CYS A 38 -1.61 1.25 -1.03
CA CYS A 38 -2.06 -0.13 -1.11
C CYS A 38 -2.08 -0.82 0.27
N LEU A 39 -1.03 -0.64 1.07
CA LEU A 39 -0.86 -1.33 2.35
C LEU A 39 -1.76 -0.76 3.46
N ALA A 40 -1.90 0.56 3.55
CA ALA A 40 -2.55 1.22 4.68
C ALA A 40 -4.04 0.84 4.88
N PRO A 41 -4.88 0.70 3.86
CA PRO A 41 -6.26 0.26 4.03
C PRO A 41 -6.37 -1.13 4.67
N VAL A 42 -5.52 -2.06 4.26
CA VAL A 42 -5.49 -3.43 4.81
C VAL A 42 -4.99 -3.43 6.26
N VAL A 43 -3.94 -2.68 6.53
CA VAL A 43 -3.41 -2.51 7.90
C VAL A 43 -4.48 -1.89 8.79
N LYS A 44 -5.20 -0.86 8.32
CA LYS A 44 -6.31 -0.24 9.08
C LYS A 44 -7.35 -1.28 9.50
N VAL A 45 -7.86 -2.05 8.54
CA VAL A 45 -8.90 -3.06 8.82
C VAL A 45 -8.42 -4.08 9.84
N LEU A 46 -7.22 -4.63 9.67
CA LEU A 46 -6.68 -5.63 10.61
C LEU A 46 -6.37 -5.01 11.98
N GLN A 47 -5.80 -3.82 12.02
CA GLN A 47 -5.49 -3.15 13.28
C GLN A 47 -6.75 -2.83 14.09
N ASP A 48 -7.79 -2.34 13.42
CA ASP A 48 -9.07 -1.98 14.06
C ASP A 48 -9.88 -3.22 14.53
N LYS A 49 -9.84 -4.32 13.74
CA LYS A 49 -10.68 -5.51 14.01
C LYS A 49 -10.02 -6.54 14.94
N ILE A 50 -8.69 -6.69 14.87
CA ILE A 50 -8.01 -7.81 15.55
C ILE A 50 -6.67 -7.43 16.20
N GLY A 51 -6.05 -6.32 15.81
CA GLY A 51 -4.74 -5.91 16.25
C GLY A 51 -3.59 -6.68 15.58
N ILE A 52 -2.52 -5.96 15.24
CA ILE A 52 -1.31 -6.50 14.62
C ILE A 52 -0.19 -6.49 15.66
N LYS A 53 0.37 -7.67 15.98
CA LYS A 53 1.57 -7.79 16.82
C LYS A 53 2.81 -7.35 16.09
N HIS A 54 3.02 -7.93 14.92
CA HIS A 54 4.12 -7.61 14.01
C HIS A 54 3.82 -8.19 12.63
N GLY A 55 4.64 -7.83 11.65
CA GLY A 55 4.48 -8.37 10.31
C GLY A 55 5.56 -7.95 9.34
N SER A 56 5.47 -8.48 8.16
CA SER A 56 6.32 -8.09 7.03
C SER A 56 5.52 -8.00 5.75
N MET A 57 6.01 -7.19 4.82
CA MET A 57 5.42 -7.10 3.49
C MET A 57 6.48 -7.19 2.41
N THR A 58 6.12 -7.78 1.28
CA THR A 58 6.92 -7.72 0.07
C THR A 58 6.05 -7.20 -1.07
N THR A 59 6.43 -6.09 -1.68
CA THR A 59 5.77 -5.67 -2.90
C THR A 59 6.49 -6.23 -4.12
N ILE A 60 5.78 -7.02 -4.90
CA ILE A 60 6.15 -7.44 -6.26
C ILE A 60 5.72 -6.30 -7.17
N HIS A 61 6.69 -5.45 -7.51
CA HIS A 61 6.42 -4.13 -8.07
C HIS A 61 6.88 -4.05 -9.52
N ASP A 62 6.06 -3.48 -10.37
CA ASP A 62 6.44 -3.18 -11.73
C ASP A 62 7.69 -2.27 -11.80
N ILE A 63 8.22 -2.10 -13.00
CA ILE A 63 9.33 -1.18 -13.24
C ILE A 63 8.86 0.28 -13.12
N THR A 64 9.76 1.14 -12.63
CA THR A 64 9.54 2.58 -12.54
C THR A 64 10.75 3.31 -13.11
N ASN A 65 10.73 4.63 -13.15
CA ASN A 65 11.84 5.45 -13.60
C ASN A 65 13.15 5.28 -12.81
N THR A 66 13.13 4.54 -11.70
CA THR A 66 14.34 4.21 -10.92
C THR A 66 15.05 2.96 -11.41
N GLN A 67 14.48 2.21 -12.34
CA GLN A 67 15.10 1.08 -13.02
C GLN A 67 15.74 1.52 -14.31
N THR A 68 16.83 0.83 -14.70
CA THR A 68 17.54 1.06 -15.96
C THR A 68 17.15 0.01 -16.99
N ILE A 69 17.07 0.41 -18.26
CA ILE A 69 16.79 -0.52 -19.39
C ILE A 69 18.02 -1.39 -19.66
N LEU A 70 19.20 -0.78 -19.66
CA LEU A 70 20.50 -1.46 -19.74
C LEU A 70 21.25 -1.26 -18.43
N ASP A 71 22.26 -2.09 -18.17
CA ASP A 71 23.14 -1.92 -17.00
C ASP A 71 23.72 -0.50 -16.98
N ALA A 72 23.59 0.19 -15.87
CA ALA A 72 24.06 1.56 -15.70
C ALA A 72 24.51 1.81 -14.23
N PRO A 73 25.38 2.78 -13.97
CA PRO A 73 25.81 3.12 -12.61
C PRO A 73 24.62 3.51 -11.73
N HIS A 74 24.55 2.90 -10.54
CA HIS A 74 23.54 3.20 -9.52
C HIS A 74 24.09 2.93 -8.11
N LYS A 75 23.66 3.70 -7.10
CA LYS A 75 24.08 3.50 -5.70
C LYS A 75 23.70 2.12 -5.16
N ASP A 76 22.52 1.65 -5.51
CA ASP A 76 22.09 0.29 -5.26
C ASP A 76 22.52 -0.57 -6.46
N LEU A 77 23.48 -1.47 -6.23
CA LEU A 77 24.05 -2.31 -7.28
C LEU A 77 23.03 -3.25 -7.93
N ARG A 78 21.95 -3.60 -7.23
CA ARG A 78 20.86 -4.38 -7.81
C ARG A 78 20.04 -3.56 -8.79
N ARG A 79 19.79 -2.27 -8.50
CA ARG A 79 19.12 -1.33 -9.42
C ARG A 79 19.99 -0.91 -10.60
N ALA A 80 21.29 -1.14 -10.53
CA ALA A 80 22.21 -0.94 -11.64
C ALA A 80 22.01 -1.91 -12.81
N ARG A 81 21.25 -3.00 -12.60
CA ARG A 81 21.03 -4.06 -13.58
C ARG A 81 19.80 -3.79 -14.45
N ALA A 82 19.89 -4.23 -15.70
CA ALA A 82 18.82 -4.15 -16.69
C ALA A 82 17.52 -4.76 -16.18
N CYS A 83 16.44 -3.98 -16.17
CA CYS A 83 15.17 -4.33 -15.52
C CYS A 83 14.29 -5.30 -16.32
N GLY A 84 14.50 -5.42 -17.62
CA GLY A 84 13.62 -6.17 -18.51
C GLY A 84 13.74 -7.69 -18.43
N MET A 85 14.78 -8.22 -17.74
CA MET A 85 15.09 -9.65 -17.72
C MET A 85 15.46 -10.17 -16.32
N SER A 86 15.19 -9.38 -15.27
CA SER A 86 15.64 -9.74 -13.92
C SER A 86 14.60 -9.41 -12.86
N LEU A 87 14.51 -10.24 -11.84
CA LEU A 87 13.92 -9.89 -10.56
C LEU A 87 14.95 -9.07 -9.77
N ILE A 88 14.57 -7.89 -9.31
CA ILE A 88 15.47 -6.97 -8.61
C ILE A 88 14.98 -6.74 -7.18
N PRO A 89 15.48 -7.51 -6.18
CA PRO A 89 15.19 -7.22 -4.78
C PRO A 89 15.79 -5.88 -4.36
N THR A 90 15.01 -5.05 -3.68
CA THR A 90 15.46 -3.73 -3.24
C THR A 90 14.67 -3.27 -2.01
N THR A 91 15.09 -2.17 -1.42
CA THR A 91 14.35 -1.56 -0.31
C THR A 91 13.08 -0.88 -0.81
N THR A 92 12.09 -0.78 0.09
CA THR A 92 10.91 0.06 -0.10
C THR A 92 10.77 1.03 1.07
N GLY A 93 10.57 2.30 0.76
CA GLY A 93 10.25 3.31 1.78
C GLY A 93 8.88 3.11 2.43
N SER A 94 7.99 2.35 1.77
CA SER A 94 6.62 2.15 2.23
C SER A 94 6.54 1.36 3.54
N ALA A 95 7.46 0.41 3.75
CA ALA A 95 7.52 -0.35 5.00
C ALA A 95 7.83 0.54 6.21
N THR A 96 8.59 1.61 6.03
CA THR A 96 8.85 2.61 7.08
C THR A 96 7.73 3.67 7.08
N ALA A 97 7.24 4.08 5.91
CA ALA A 97 6.20 5.10 5.79
C ALA A 97 4.89 4.70 6.47
N ILE A 98 4.56 3.40 6.49
CA ILE A 98 3.36 2.90 7.18
C ILE A 98 3.38 3.22 8.67
N THR A 99 4.55 3.30 9.31
CA THR A 99 4.68 3.62 10.73
C THR A 99 4.50 5.12 11.04
N HIS A 100 4.48 5.98 10.02
CA HIS A 100 4.05 7.37 10.17
C HIS A 100 2.53 7.49 10.13
N ILE A 101 1.85 6.54 9.49
CA ILE A 101 0.38 6.45 9.42
C ILE A 101 -0.17 5.76 10.69
N PHE A 102 0.51 4.71 11.14
CA PHE A 102 0.21 3.90 12.33
C PHE A 102 1.41 3.90 13.28
N PRO A 103 1.58 4.94 14.13
CA PRO A 103 2.75 5.07 15.01
C PRO A 103 2.94 3.90 15.98
N GLU A 104 1.86 3.25 16.38
CA GLU A 104 1.84 2.09 17.29
C GLU A 104 2.49 0.84 16.66
N LEU A 105 2.63 0.82 15.33
CA LEU A 105 3.30 -0.25 14.59
C LEU A 105 4.79 0.03 14.32
N LYS A 106 5.34 1.10 14.92
CA LYS A 106 6.76 1.42 14.78
C LYS A 106 7.62 0.29 15.34
N GLY A 107 8.56 -0.21 14.51
CA GLY A 107 9.40 -1.35 14.82
C GLY A 107 8.73 -2.72 14.69
N LYS A 108 7.43 -2.77 14.43
CA LYS A 108 6.66 -4.02 14.29
C LYS A 108 6.42 -4.41 12.82
N LEU A 109 6.48 -3.45 11.89
CA LEU A 109 6.33 -3.70 10.45
C LEU A 109 7.59 -3.32 9.69
N ASN A 110 7.99 -4.18 8.77
CA ASN A 110 9.09 -3.94 7.83
C ASN A 110 8.83 -4.68 6.51
N GLY A 111 9.66 -4.43 5.49
CA GLY A 111 9.46 -5.12 4.22
C GLY A 111 10.44 -4.73 3.13
N HIS A 112 10.27 -5.38 1.99
CA HIS A 112 11.10 -5.25 0.80
C HIS A 112 10.25 -5.01 -0.45
N ALA A 113 10.91 -4.62 -1.53
CA ALA A 113 10.36 -4.66 -2.87
C ALA A 113 11.13 -5.66 -3.72
N VAL A 114 10.43 -6.34 -4.61
CA VAL A 114 11.03 -7.09 -5.73
C VAL A 114 10.50 -6.45 -7.01
N ARG A 115 11.38 -5.78 -7.75
CA ARG A 115 11.01 -5.25 -9.07
C ARG A 115 10.96 -6.38 -10.08
N VAL A 116 9.90 -6.38 -10.86
CA VAL A 116 9.63 -7.40 -11.88
C VAL A 116 9.48 -6.74 -13.26
N PRO A 117 9.80 -7.44 -14.36
CA PRO A 117 9.77 -6.87 -15.71
C PRO A 117 8.34 -6.72 -16.25
N LEU A 118 7.50 -6.00 -15.51
CA LEU A 118 6.13 -5.64 -15.90
C LEU A 118 6.02 -4.12 -16.04
N ALA A 119 5.23 -3.67 -16.98
CA ALA A 119 5.07 -2.25 -17.28
C ALA A 119 4.08 -1.55 -16.35
N ASN A 120 3.13 -2.28 -15.77
CA ASN A 120 2.09 -1.72 -14.89
C ASN A 120 1.43 -2.81 -14.06
N ALA A 121 0.87 -2.40 -12.96
CA ALA A 121 0.22 -3.17 -11.88
C ALA A 121 1.21 -3.98 -11.02
N SER A 122 0.94 -3.92 -9.74
CA SER A 122 1.81 -4.47 -8.70
C SER A 122 0.99 -5.27 -7.68
N LEU A 123 1.67 -6.13 -6.94
CA LEU A 123 1.10 -6.97 -5.90
C LEU A 123 1.84 -6.76 -4.60
N THR A 124 1.14 -6.54 -3.50
CA THR A 124 1.72 -6.57 -2.15
C THR A 124 1.37 -7.87 -1.46
N ASP A 125 2.38 -8.64 -1.09
CA ASP A 125 2.30 -9.81 -0.22
C ASP A 125 2.48 -9.34 1.23
N CYS A 126 1.42 -9.44 2.02
CA CYS A 126 1.38 -9.02 3.42
C CYS A 126 1.30 -10.23 4.33
N VAL A 127 2.15 -10.28 5.35
CA VAL A 127 2.13 -11.31 6.39
C VAL A 127 2.09 -10.63 7.75
N PHE A 128 1.06 -10.92 8.55
CA PHE A 128 0.85 -10.32 9.87
C PHE A 128 0.61 -11.40 10.93
N GLU A 129 1.29 -11.27 12.06
CA GLU A 129 0.91 -11.98 13.29
C GLU A 129 -0.10 -11.10 14.03
N VAL A 130 -1.29 -11.65 14.32
CA VAL A 130 -2.41 -10.92 14.92
C VAL A 130 -2.61 -11.31 16.40
N GLU A 131 -3.36 -10.49 17.15
CA GLU A 131 -3.46 -10.58 18.61
C GLU A 131 -4.23 -11.82 19.09
N ARG A 132 -5.18 -12.35 18.32
CA ARG A 132 -5.99 -13.53 18.64
C ARG A 132 -6.15 -14.46 17.44
N PRO A 133 -6.53 -15.71 17.65
CA PRO A 133 -6.90 -16.62 16.57
C PRO A 133 -8.02 -16.05 15.69
N THR A 134 -7.94 -16.35 14.39
CA THR A 134 -8.87 -15.94 13.36
C THR A 134 -8.98 -17.02 12.28
N SER A 135 -9.79 -16.76 11.26
CA SER A 135 -9.95 -17.61 10.08
C SER A 135 -9.95 -16.80 8.81
N GLU A 136 -9.70 -17.45 7.68
CA GLU A 136 -9.76 -16.84 6.34
C GLU A 136 -11.14 -16.22 6.07
N ALA A 137 -12.21 -16.91 6.49
CA ALA A 137 -13.57 -16.42 6.34
C ALA A 137 -13.81 -15.14 7.15
N GLU A 138 -13.30 -15.05 8.38
CA GLU A 138 -13.42 -13.87 9.23
C GLU A 138 -12.65 -12.68 8.63
N ILE A 139 -11.40 -12.90 8.19
CA ILE A 139 -10.58 -11.87 7.54
C ILE A 139 -11.25 -11.37 6.25
N ASN A 140 -11.69 -12.27 5.39
CA ASN A 140 -12.36 -11.93 4.14
C ASN A 140 -13.66 -11.15 4.38
N ALA A 141 -14.44 -11.52 5.39
CA ALA A 141 -15.65 -10.78 5.75
C ALA A 141 -15.35 -9.32 6.15
N TRP A 142 -14.32 -9.06 6.95
CA TRP A 142 -13.92 -7.71 7.33
C TRP A 142 -13.40 -6.89 6.15
N MET A 143 -12.60 -7.49 5.28
CA MET A 143 -12.10 -6.82 4.08
C MET A 143 -13.23 -6.45 3.13
N LYS A 144 -14.21 -7.34 2.95
CA LYS A 144 -15.41 -7.09 2.14
C LYS A 144 -16.28 -5.99 2.75
N GLU A 145 -16.57 -6.07 4.04
CA GLU A 145 -17.31 -5.04 4.79
C GLU A 145 -16.68 -3.66 4.61
N ALA A 146 -15.37 -3.54 4.78
CA ALA A 146 -14.66 -2.28 4.64
C ALA A 146 -14.68 -1.76 3.19
N ALA A 147 -14.49 -2.65 2.21
CA ALA A 147 -14.50 -2.31 0.78
C ALA A 147 -15.87 -1.83 0.29
N GLU A 148 -16.96 -2.36 0.85
CA GLU A 148 -18.33 -1.96 0.53
C GLU A 148 -18.80 -0.76 1.37
N GLY A 149 -18.15 -0.52 2.51
CA GLY A 149 -18.50 0.49 3.53
C GLY A 149 -17.54 1.68 3.56
N GLU A 150 -16.80 1.80 4.67
CA GLU A 150 -15.98 2.98 5.00
C GLU A 150 -14.83 3.25 4.02
N LEU A 151 -14.29 2.21 3.39
CA LEU A 151 -13.19 2.31 2.42
C LEU A 151 -13.67 2.16 0.97
N LYS A 152 -14.96 2.35 0.71
CA LYS A 152 -15.52 2.27 -0.64
C LYS A 152 -14.81 3.21 -1.60
N GLY A 153 -14.34 2.64 -2.73
CA GLY A 153 -13.56 3.37 -3.74
C GLY A 153 -12.06 3.48 -3.43
N ILE A 154 -11.63 3.11 -2.22
CA ILE A 154 -10.23 3.05 -1.78
C ILE A 154 -9.76 1.60 -1.72
N LEU A 155 -10.48 0.76 -0.98
CA LEU A 155 -10.27 -0.68 -0.89
C LEU A 155 -11.23 -1.38 -1.84
N GLY A 156 -10.73 -2.41 -2.51
CA GLY A 156 -11.52 -3.37 -3.28
C GLY A 156 -11.41 -4.77 -2.67
N TYR A 157 -12.35 -5.61 -3.02
CA TYR A 157 -12.38 -7.01 -2.64
C TYR A 157 -12.75 -7.83 -3.87
N GLU A 158 -11.89 -8.77 -4.29
CA GLU A 158 -12.05 -9.53 -5.53
C GLU A 158 -12.11 -11.03 -5.23
N GLU A 159 -13.15 -11.66 -5.76
CA GLU A 159 -13.42 -13.10 -5.60
C GLU A 159 -13.13 -13.89 -6.88
N LYS A 160 -12.72 -13.22 -7.96
CA LYS A 160 -12.37 -13.85 -9.23
C LYS A 160 -10.86 -14.14 -9.30
N PRO A 161 -10.44 -15.19 -10.02
CA PRO A 161 -9.04 -15.54 -10.20
C PRO A 161 -8.37 -14.61 -11.25
N LEU A 162 -8.17 -13.35 -10.91
CA LEU A 162 -7.57 -12.33 -11.77
C LEU A 162 -6.07 -12.23 -11.57
N VAL A 163 -5.39 -11.58 -12.52
CA VAL A 163 -3.94 -11.36 -12.53
C VAL A 163 -3.61 -9.88 -12.75
N SER A 164 -2.36 -9.50 -12.67
CA SER A 164 -1.91 -8.10 -12.67
C SER A 164 -2.49 -7.24 -13.80
N ILE A 165 -2.60 -7.77 -15.00
CA ILE A 165 -3.09 -7.02 -16.17
C ILE A 165 -4.57 -6.61 -16.03
N ASP A 166 -5.36 -7.38 -15.29
CA ASP A 166 -6.79 -7.11 -15.08
C ASP A 166 -7.03 -5.91 -14.16
N TYR A 167 -6.01 -5.54 -13.36
CA TYR A 167 -6.08 -4.39 -12.46
C TYR A 167 -5.51 -3.10 -13.06
N LYS A 168 -5.06 -3.15 -14.31
CA LYS A 168 -4.61 -1.95 -15.00
C LYS A 168 -5.76 -0.97 -15.15
N THR A 169 -5.51 0.30 -14.80
CA THR A 169 -6.50 1.40 -14.76
C THR A 169 -7.56 1.27 -13.66
N ASP A 170 -7.38 0.39 -12.68
CA ASP A 170 -8.23 0.37 -11.50
C ASP A 170 -7.92 1.60 -10.62
N PRO A 171 -8.90 2.46 -10.31
CA PRO A 171 -8.68 3.66 -9.51
C PRO A 171 -8.52 3.39 -8.01
N ARG A 172 -8.83 2.18 -7.53
CA ARG A 172 -8.72 1.84 -6.11
C ARG A 172 -7.25 1.70 -5.70
N SER A 173 -6.98 2.03 -4.46
CA SER A 173 -5.62 1.99 -3.91
C SER A 173 -5.12 0.59 -3.60
N SER A 174 -6.03 -0.30 -3.25
CA SER A 174 -5.75 -1.67 -2.80
C SER A 174 -6.91 -2.57 -3.14
N ILE A 175 -6.68 -3.72 -3.74
CA ILE A 175 -7.72 -4.71 -4.04
C ILE A 175 -7.29 -6.05 -3.42
N VAL A 176 -7.99 -6.46 -2.37
CA VAL A 176 -7.74 -7.74 -1.70
C VAL A 176 -8.10 -8.90 -2.63
N ASP A 177 -7.17 -9.80 -2.83
CA ASP A 177 -7.39 -11.09 -3.50
C ASP A 177 -7.96 -12.08 -2.49
N ALA A 178 -9.26 -12.25 -2.48
CA ALA A 178 -9.95 -13.10 -1.51
C ALA A 178 -9.57 -14.57 -1.60
N LEU A 179 -9.23 -15.04 -2.81
CA LEU A 179 -8.85 -16.43 -3.04
C LEU A 179 -7.45 -16.77 -2.49
N SER A 180 -6.62 -15.75 -2.27
CA SER A 180 -5.26 -15.88 -1.78
C SER A 180 -5.12 -15.62 -0.28
N THR A 181 -6.22 -15.30 0.42
CA THR A 181 -6.21 -15.15 1.87
C THR A 181 -5.84 -16.46 2.55
N MET A 182 -4.90 -16.40 3.49
CA MET A 182 -4.44 -17.58 4.21
C MET A 182 -4.26 -17.26 5.69
N VAL A 183 -4.63 -18.21 6.55
CA VAL A 183 -4.37 -18.14 7.99
C VAL A 183 -3.57 -19.36 8.42
N VAL A 184 -2.35 -19.15 8.89
CA VAL A 184 -1.44 -20.21 9.34
C VAL A 184 -1.42 -20.21 10.86
N ASN A 185 -1.52 -21.40 11.45
CA ASN A 185 -1.51 -21.60 12.91
C ASN A 185 -2.48 -20.68 13.68
N GLY A 186 -3.59 -20.30 13.03
CA GLY A 186 -4.65 -19.49 13.63
C GLY A 186 -4.36 -17.99 13.81
N THR A 187 -3.11 -17.57 13.81
CA THR A 187 -2.73 -16.16 14.10
C THR A 187 -1.86 -15.50 13.04
N GLN A 188 -1.25 -16.26 12.14
CA GLN A 188 -0.50 -15.66 11.04
C GLN A 188 -1.40 -15.46 9.83
N VAL A 189 -1.76 -14.22 9.56
CA VAL A 189 -2.61 -13.82 8.43
C VAL A 189 -1.72 -13.44 7.25
N LYS A 190 -1.98 -14.04 6.09
CA LYS A 190 -1.34 -13.69 4.83
C LYS A 190 -2.40 -13.19 3.84
N LEU A 191 -2.14 -12.03 3.24
CA LEU A 191 -3.02 -11.38 2.26
C LEU A 191 -2.24 -10.96 1.02
N TYR A 192 -2.84 -11.14 -0.13
CA TYR A 192 -2.42 -10.49 -1.37
C TYR A 192 -3.31 -9.29 -1.66
N THR A 193 -2.68 -8.18 -2.04
CA THR A 193 -3.39 -6.98 -2.43
C THR A 193 -2.82 -6.43 -3.73
N TRP A 194 -3.69 -6.29 -4.74
CA TRP A 194 -3.37 -5.75 -6.05
C TRP A 194 -3.52 -4.24 -6.08
N TYR A 195 -2.77 -3.56 -6.94
CA TYR A 195 -2.92 -2.13 -7.18
C TYR A 195 -2.30 -1.71 -8.51
N ASP A 196 -2.96 -0.79 -9.20
CA ASP A 196 -2.31 -0.02 -10.26
C ASP A 196 -1.50 1.11 -9.60
N ASN A 197 -0.18 0.96 -9.58
CA ASN A 197 0.71 1.90 -8.90
C ASN A 197 0.77 3.28 -9.55
N GLU A 198 0.31 3.41 -10.80
CA GLU A 198 0.21 4.70 -11.51
C GLU A 198 -1.20 5.27 -11.37
N TRP A 199 -2.20 4.58 -11.87
CA TRP A 199 -3.58 5.09 -11.93
C TRP A 199 -4.23 5.23 -10.56
N GLY A 200 -4.13 4.22 -9.72
CA GLY A 200 -4.65 4.28 -8.35
C GLY A 200 -4.02 5.42 -7.55
N TYR A 201 -2.69 5.58 -7.66
CA TYR A 201 -1.98 6.66 -6.99
C TYR A 201 -2.33 8.05 -7.55
N ALA A 202 -2.49 8.19 -8.87
CA ALA A 202 -2.89 9.44 -9.51
C ALA A 202 -4.28 9.89 -9.02
N ASN A 203 -5.24 8.95 -8.90
CA ASN A 203 -6.56 9.23 -8.34
C ASN A 203 -6.48 9.74 -6.90
N ARG A 204 -5.69 9.09 -6.03
CA ARG A 204 -5.50 9.55 -4.64
C ARG A 204 -4.86 10.94 -4.57
N THR A 205 -3.89 11.22 -5.44
CA THR A 205 -3.26 12.54 -5.52
C THR A 205 -4.27 13.61 -5.94
N ALA A 206 -5.13 13.33 -6.92
CA ALA A 206 -6.17 14.25 -7.37
C ALA A 206 -7.22 14.51 -6.28
N GLU A 207 -7.65 13.47 -5.56
CA GLU A 207 -8.59 13.60 -4.43
C GLU A 207 -8.01 14.42 -3.29
N LEU A 208 -6.74 14.19 -2.94
CA LEU A 208 -6.05 14.98 -1.92
C LEU A 208 -5.93 16.46 -2.36
N ALA A 209 -5.56 16.72 -3.61
CA ALA A 209 -5.50 18.07 -4.15
C ALA A 209 -6.86 18.78 -4.08
N ARG A 210 -7.94 18.06 -4.41
CA ARG A 210 -9.32 18.58 -4.28
C ARG A 210 -9.66 18.87 -2.82
N LYS A 211 -9.34 17.98 -1.88
CA LYS A 211 -9.58 18.18 -0.44
C LYS A 211 -8.87 19.44 0.07
N VAL A 212 -7.59 19.58 -0.26
CA VAL A 212 -6.80 20.78 0.08
C VAL A 212 -7.40 22.05 -0.54
N GLY A 213 -7.71 22.04 -1.85
CA GLY A 213 -8.27 23.17 -2.54
C GLY A 213 -9.62 23.64 -1.99
N LEU A 214 -10.47 22.71 -1.54
CA LEU A 214 -11.74 23.05 -0.91
C LEU A 214 -11.58 23.64 0.49
N SER A 215 -10.58 23.22 1.26
CA SER A 215 -10.32 23.73 2.61
C SER A 215 -9.73 25.16 2.64
N ILE A 216 -9.12 25.60 1.55
CA ILE A 216 -8.57 26.98 1.44
C ILE A 216 -9.69 28.01 1.15
N LYS A 217 -10.81 27.57 0.59
CA LYS A 217 -11.93 28.42 0.21
C LYS A 217 -12.95 28.67 1.33
N GLY A 218 -12.84 27.97 2.43
CA GLY A 218 -13.65 28.16 3.64
C GLY A 218 -12.89 28.94 4.69
#